data_eb67ebeda98ac64cb32238244de0e93f
#
_entry.id   eb67ebeda98ac64cb32238244de0e93f
#
_cell.length_a   1.000
_cell.length_b   1.000
_cell.length_c   1.000
_cell.angle_alpha   90.00
_cell.angle_beta   90.00
_cell.angle_gamma   90.00
#
_symmetry.space_group_name_H-M   'P 1'
#
loop_
_entity.id
_entity.type
_entity.pdbx_description
1 polymer ?
#
loop_
_entity_poly.entity_id
_entity_poly.type
_entity_poly.pdbx_seq_one_letter_code
_entity_poly.pdbx_strand_id
1 'polypeptide(L)'
;MRLWDDSDLPVHELMINKVHEHGALAGIQLVHNGQSVSNYLSRMPALAPSPCPTETANSTQARGMDKEDIKVLRRWIREAAIRSQRAGYDIIYVYAAHGIMTLLYQFILKRYNQRTDEYGGSLENRVRLVREILEDTKDAVGQDCAVAFRFAVDELLGEDGMHPAEAEDIVSTLAEVPDLWDVNVADWGNDSLPSRFGVEGAQEKYIKFVKGITTKPVVGVGRFTSPDIMASQINRGVLDLIGAARPSIADPFLPKKIQEGRSNEIRECIGCNMCTTGDYVAYPMRCTQNPTMGEEWRKGWHPEKIPLAKSKDTILVVGGGPTGLEATLALSNRSYDVTLAEANSEMGGRVLSETKLGPLRQWKRVADYRTSMLSDRSNVDSFTQSKMDVDAILELGANHVAMATGSKWRLDLLGIHHRFKDVKIHEPMMISPEQIMLGHIPTDHVLIFDDDHYYLGSALAEQLAELGLKVTLVTPAPEVSGWTHFSLEYGHIQIKLRELGVTIVCNHGIAEIGEGFVDLSCVFVGTKHRVEV
;
A
#
# COMPACT_ATOMS: atom_id res chain seq x y z
N MET A 1 -12.78 -2.38 -13.36
CA MET A 1 -13.91 -3.04 -14.03
C MET A 1 -13.94 -2.63 -15.51
N ARG A 2 -14.46 -3.49 -16.36
CA ARG A 2 -14.60 -3.21 -17.80
C ARG A 2 -15.81 -2.30 -18.03
N LEU A 3 -15.72 -1.39 -19.02
CA LEU A 3 -16.82 -0.52 -19.44
C LEU A 3 -16.75 -0.29 -20.97
N TRP A 4 -16.65 -1.38 -21.73
CA TRP A 4 -16.45 -1.33 -23.19
C TRP A 4 -17.74 -1.14 -23.96
N ASP A 5 -18.80 -1.77 -23.52
CA ASP A 5 -20.11 -1.71 -24.15
C ASP A 5 -21.25 -1.85 -23.11
N ASP A 6 -22.48 -1.83 -23.60
CA ASP A 6 -23.67 -1.86 -22.73
C ASP A 6 -23.85 -3.18 -21.97
N SER A 7 -23.16 -4.26 -22.35
CA SER A 7 -23.19 -5.52 -21.60
C SER A 7 -22.51 -5.44 -20.24
N ASP A 8 -21.70 -4.41 -20.00
CA ASP A 8 -21.03 -4.16 -18.73
C ASP A 8 -21.93 -3.43 -17.71
N LEU A 9 -23.00 -2.73 -18.16
CA LEU A 9 -23.87 -1.91 -17.33
C LEU A 9 -24.47 -2.64 -16.12
N PRO A 10 -25.02 -3.87 -16.23
CA PRO A 10 -25.67 -4.53 -15.09
C PRO A 10 -24.76 -4.74 -13.89
N VAL A 11 -23.45 -4.98 -14.11
CA VAL A 11 -22.48 -5.15 -13.03
C VAL A 11 -22.20 -3.83 -12.33
N HIS A 12 -22.10 -2.74 -13.09
CA HIS A 12 -21.93 -1.40 -12.55
C HIS A 12 -23.15 -0.97 -11.75
N GLU A 13 -24.35 -1.12 -12.31
CA GLU A 13 -25.63 -0.80 -11.64
C GLU A 13 -25.78 -1.53 -10.31
N LEU A 14 -25.44 -2.82 -10.26
CA LEU A 14 -25.49 -3.60 -9.01
C LEU A 14 -24.60 -2.98 -7.92
N MET A 15 -23.38 -2.57 -8.27
CA MET A 15 -22.45 -1.95 -7.33
C MET A 15 -22.93 -0.56 -6.90
N ILE A 16 -23.35 0.27 -7.85
CA ILE A 16 -23.77 1.65 -7.59
C ILE A 16 -25.01 1.67 -6.69
N ASN A 17 -26.00 0.83 -6.98
CA ASN A 17 -27.19 0.72 -6.15
C ASN A 17 -26.82 0.38 -4.68
N LYS A 18 -25.82 -0.49 -4.47
CA LYS A 18 -25.33 -0.79 -3.13
C LYS A 18 -24.65 0.40 -2.45
N VAL A 19 -23.92 1.22 -3.19
CA VAL A 19 -23.35 2.48 -2.66
C VAL A 19 -24.46 3.46 -2.29
N HIS A 20 -25.43 3.66 -3.16
CA HIS A 20 -26.56 4.58 -2.95
C HIS A 20 -27.48 4.15 -1.80
N GLU A 21 -27.65 2.85 -1.52
CA GLU A 21 -28.38 2.35 -0.34
C GLU A 21 -27.86 2.95 0.98
N HIS A 22 -26.60 3.41 1.00
CA HIS A 22 -25.97 4.02 2.17
C HIS A 22 -25.89 5.56 2.11
N GLY A 23 -26.53 6.19 1.11
CA GLY A 23 -26.52 7.63 0.92
C GLY A 23 -25.20 8.23 0.45
N ALA A 24 -24.30 7.39 -0.06
CA ALA A 24 -23.01 7.83 -0.63
C ALA A 24 -23.12 8.03 -2.14
N LEU A 25 -22.33 8.95 -2.71
CA LEU A 25 -22.18 9.12 -4.15
C LEU A 25 -21.20 8.09 -4.72
N ALA A 26 -21.44 7.67 -5.96
CA ALA A 26 -20.59 6.75 -6.69
C ALA A 26 -19.78 7.47 -7.76
N GLY A 27 -18.46 7.32 -7.73
CA GLY A 27 -17.55 7.86 -8.75
C GLY A 27 -16.87 6.78 -9.57
N ILE A 28 -16.60 7.06 -10.84
CA ILE A 28 -15.81 6.19 -11.71
C ILE A 28 -14.65 6.95 -12.34
N GLN A 29 -13.49 6.30 -12.41
CA GLN A 29 -12.30 6.83 -13.05
C GLN A 29 -12.11 6.20 -14.42
N LEU A 30 -12.21 7.01 -15.48
CA LEU A 30 -11.97 6.60 -16.86
C LEU A 30 -10.50 6.78 -17.20
N VAL A 31 -9.85 5.70 -17.63
CA VAL A 31 -8.41 5.69 -17.89
C VAL A 31 -8.05 5.02 -19.20
N HIS A 32 -7.03 5.55 -19.88
CA HIS A 32 -6.28 4.89 -20.94
C HIS A 32 -4.80 4.94 -20.56
N ASN A 33 -4.18 3.77 -20.43
CA ASN A 33 -2.82 3.68 -19.87
C ASN A 33 -1.70 4.08 -20.84
N GLY A 34 -2.03 4.33 -22.11
CA GLY A 34 -1.00 4.75 -23.07
C GLY A 34 0.07 3.69 -23.29
N GLN A 35 1.33 4.11 -23.19
CA GLN A 35 2.49 3.20 -23.30
C GLN A 35 2.65 2.22 -22.15
N SER A 36 1.98 2.44 -21.03
CA SER A 36 2.12 1.61 -19.82
C SER A 36 1.18 0.41 -19.81
N VAL A 37 1.05 -0.27 -20.94
CA VAL A 37 0.21 -1.47 -21.10
C VAL A 37 0.97 -2.61 -21.77
N SER A 38 0.59 -3.84 -21.38
CA SER A 38 0.98 -5.04 -22.10
C SER A 38 0.17 -5.18 -23.39
N ASN A 39 0.81 -5.66 -24.46
CA ASN A 39 0.14 -5.97 -25.72
C ASN A 39 -0.22 -7.46 -25.88
N TYR A 40 -0.02 -8.28 -24.86
CA TYR A 40 -0.26 -9.73 -24.96
C TYR A 40 -1.71 -10.08 -25.30
N LEU A 41 -2.66 -9.33 -24.76
CA LEU A 41 -4.08 -9.57 -25.00
C LEU A 41 -4.54 -8.98 -26.35
N SER A 42 -4.21 -7.72 -26.60
CA SER A 42 -4.65 -7.00 -27.80
C SER A 42 -3.89 -7.38 -29.07
N ARG A 43 -2.62 -7.79 -28.92
CA ARG A 43 -1.64 -7.98 -30.01
C ARG A 43 -1.41 -6.72 -30.87
N MET A 44 -1.80 -5.56 -30.36
CA MET A 44 -1.61 -4.26 -31.01
C MET A 44 -0.52 -3.48 -30.28
N PRO A 45 0.24 -2.62 -30.97
CA PRO A 45 1.16 -1.71 -30.30
C PRO A 45 0.40 -0.83 -29.30
N ALA A 46 1.02 -0.57 -28.16
CA ALA A 46 0.53 0.45 -27.23
C ALA A 46 0.51 1.82 -27.93
N LEU A 47 -0.36 2.72 -27.48
CA LEU A 47 -0.48 4.08 -28.00
C LEU A 47 0.24 5.07 -27.07
N ALA A 48 0.96 6.04 -27.66
CA ALA A 48 1.62 7.11 -26.93
C ALA A 48 1.49 8.45 -27.68
N PRO A 49 1.77 9.59 -27.05
CA PRO A 49 1.85 10.87 -27.77
C PRO A 49 2.87 10.83 -28.90
N SER A 50 4.03 10.21 -28.65
CA SER A 50 5.12 10.01 -29.59
C SER A 50 5.66 8.58 -29.49
N PRO A 51 6.30 8.02 -30.55
CA PRO A 51 6.86 6.68 -30.49
C PRO A 51 7.89 6.56 -29.37
N CYS A 52 7.78 5.54 -28.53
CA CYS A 52 8.70 5.30 -27.42
C CYS A 52 8.72 3.82 -27.01
N PRO A 53 9.74 3.34 -26.31
CA PRO A 53 9.71 2.06 -25.62
C PRO A 53 8.57 2.03 -24.61
N THR A 54 7.90 0.86 -24.44
CA THR A 54 6.94 0.68 -23.36
C THR A 54 7.66 0.47 -22.02
N GLU A 55 7.11 1.00 -20.94
CA GLU A 55 7.69 0.85 -19.59
C GLU A 55 7.10 -0.36 -18.82
N THR A 56 6.45 -1.26 -19.51
CA THR A 56 5.99 -2.53 -18.93
C THR A 56 7.07 -3.60 -19.02
N ALA A 57 6.84 -4.74 -18.37
CA ALA A 57 7.73 -5.91 -18.45
C ALA A 57 7.93 -6.46 -19.88
N ASN A 58 7.19 -5.95 -20.87
CA ASN A 58 7.29 -6.35 -22.26
C ASN A 58 8.26 -5.42 -23.00
N SER A 59 9.29 -5.98 -23.63
CA SER A 59 10.18 -5.24 -24.51
C SER A 59 9.50 -4.91 -25.84
N THR A 60 8.54 -3.99 -25.84
CA THR A 60 7.80 -3.57 -27.01
C THR A 60 7.92 -2.06 -27.25
N GLN A 61 7.44 -1.59 -28.40
CA GLN A 61 7.41 -0.18 -28.76
C GLN A 61 5.95 0.31 -28.78
N ALA A 62 5.72 1.49 -28.23
CA ALA A 62 4.49 2.20 -28.40
C ALA A 62 4.48 2.97 -29.74
N ARG A 63 3.37 2.98 -30.41
CA ARG A 63 3.14 3.78 -31.62
C ARG A 63 2.70 5.20 -31.23
N GLY A 64 3.27 6.20 -31.87
CA GLY A 64 2.77 7.56 -31.78
C GLY A 64 1.36 7.67 -32.37
N MET A 65 0.47 8.32 -31.65
CA MET A 65 -0.91 8.58 -32.10
C MET A 65 -0.92 9.60 -33.24
N ASP A 66 -1.72 9.36 -34.24
CA ASP A 66 -2.11 10.37 -35.24
C ASP A 66 -3.38 11.11 -34.79
N LYS A 67 -3.86 12.05 -35.61
CA LYS A 67 -5.05 12.85 -35.29
C LYS A 67 -6.35 12.03 -35.31
N GLU A 68 -6.39 10.95 -36.07
CA GLU A 68 -7.54 10.07 -36.08
C GLU A 68 -7.59 9.22 -34.81
N ASP A 69 -6.46 8.74 -34.33
CA ASP A 69 -6.36 8.07 -33.02
C ASP A 69 -6.86 8.98 -31.89
N ILE A 70 -6.52 10.27 -31.92
CA ILE A 70 -6.99 11.25 -30.92
C ILE A 70 -8.52 11.41 -30.98
N LYS A 71 -9.11 11.50 -32.18
CA LYS A 71 -10.57 11.54 -32.32
C LYS A 71 -11.23 10.27 -31.80
N VAL A 72 -10.64 9.11 -32.10
CA VAL A 72 -11.13 7.83 -31.61
C VAL A 72 -11.06 7.76 -30.09
N LEU A 73 -9.95 8.18 -29.46
CA LEU A 73 -9.79 8.24 -28.01
C LEU A 73 -10.86 9.13 -27.36
N ARG A 74 -11.06 10.34 -27.89
CA ARG A 74 -12.09 11.27 -27.40
C ARG A 74 -13.48 10.64 -27.48
N ARG A 75 -13.82 9.98 -28.60
CA ARG A 75 -15.08 9.24 -28.74
C ARG A 75 -15.20 8.13 -27.70
N TRP A 76 -14.18 7.30 -27.48
CA TRP A 76 -14.21 6.22 -26.48
C TRP A 76 -14.49 6.74 -25.08
N ILE A 77 -13.81 7.81 -24.66
CA ILE A 77 -14.00 8.40 -23.33
C ILE A 77 -15.42 8.98 -23.21
N ARG A 78 -15.91 9.70 -24.24
CA ARG A 78 -17.27 10.24 -24.28
C ARG A 78 -18.32 9.13 -24.19
N GLU A 79 -18.20 8.05 -24.94
CA GLU A 79 -19.11 6.91 -24.89
C GLU A 79 -19.06 6.18 -23.54
N ALA A 80 -17.88 6.06 -22.94
CA ALA A 80 -17.73 5.50 -21.59
C ALA A 80 -18.36 6.40 -20.53
N ALA A 81 -18.26 7.72 -20.66
CA ALA A 81 -18.91 8.68 -19.76
C ALA A 81 -20.45 8.56 -19.82
N ILE A 82 -21.02 8.45 -21.03
CA ILE A 82 -22.47 8.24 -21.22
C ILE A 82 -22.91 6.91 -20.58
N ARG A 83 -22.14 5.82 -20.77
CA ARG A 83 -22.44 4.53 -20.12
C ARG A 83 -22.35 4.63 -18.61
N SER A 84 -21.37 5.37 -18.09
CA SER A 84 -21.23 5.60 -16.65
C SER A 84 -22.45 6.33 -16.07
N GLN A 85 -22.88 7.41 -16.70
CA GLN A 85 -24.10 8.12 -16.31
C GLN A 85 -25.33 7.20 -16.34
N ARG A 86 -25.52 6.43 -17.42
CA ARG A 86 -26.62 5.45 -17.54
C ARG A 86 -26.59 4.37 -16.46
N ALA A 87 -25.40 3.97 -16.01
CA ALA A 87 -25.24 3.03 -14.90
C ALA A 87 -25.53 3.65 -13.52
N GLY A 88 -25.69 4.98 -13.44
CA GLY A 88 -26.03 5.70 -12.20
C GLY A 88 -24.84 6.31 -11.47
N TYR A 89 -23.68 6.45 -12.07
CA TYR A 89 -22.56 7.17 -11.44
C TYR A 89 -22.85 8.66 -11.32
N ASP A 90 -22.46 9.24 -10.18
CA ASP A 90 -22.63 10.67 -9.86
C ASP A 90 -21.43 11.50 -10.27
N ILE A 91 -20.23 10.90 -10.29
CA ILE A 91 -18.97 11.58 -10.56
C ILE A 91 -18.16 10.79 -11.59
N ILE A 92 -17.69 11.47 -12.63
CA ILE A 92 -16.84 10.88 -13.67
C ILE A 92 -15.46 11.54 -13.61
N TYR A 93 -14.42 10.76 -13.32
CA TYR A 93 -13.05 11.23 -13.27
C TYR A 93 -12.36 11.09 -14.63
N VAL A 94 -11.84 12.20 -15.14
CA VAL A 94 -10.81 12.23 -16.17
C VAL A 94 -9.44 12.11 -15.49
N TYR A 95 -8.61 11.20 -15.97
CA TYR A 95 -7.43 10.77 -15.22
C TYR A 95 -6.11 11.08 -15.91
N ALA A 96 -5.30 11.95 -15.30
CA ALA A 96 -3.95 12.32 -15.70
C ALA A 96 -3.01 12.36 -14.50
N ALA A 97 -2.78 11.21 -13.86
CA ALA A 97 -1.92 11.11 -12.67
C ALA A 97 -1.13 9.80 -12.67
N HIS A 98 -0.36 9.57 -11.61
CA HIS A 98 0.53 8.42 -11.40
C HIS A 98 1.59 8.27 -12.50
N GLY A 99 2.29 9.37 -12.74
CA GLY A 99 3.40 9.41 -13.66
C GLY A 99 2.97 8.98 -15.08
N ILE A 100 3.77 8.18 -15.72
CA ILE A 100 3.54 7.72 -17.08
C ILE A 100 2.42 6.68 -17.23
N MET A 101 1.76 6.28 -16.14
CA MET A 101 0.73 5.24 -16.21
C MET A 101 -0.54 5.66 -16.96
N THR A 102 -0.68 6.94 -17.34
CA THR A 102 -1.86 7.42 -18.04
C THR A 102 -1.52 8.19 -19.30
N LEU A 103 -2.24 7.91 -20.37
CA LEU A 103 -2.04 8.53 -21.67
C LEU A 103 -2.19 10.07 -21.61
N LEU A 104 -3.16 10.56 -20.87
CA LEU A 104 -3.39 12.01 -20.77
C LEU A 104 -2.22 12.72 -20.08
N TYR A 105 -1.64 12.09 -19.05
CA TYR A 105 -0.45 12.64 -18.42
C TYR A 105 0.77 12.60 -19.33
N GLN A 106 0.92 11.51 -20.14
CA GLN A 106 1.97 11.42 -21.14
C GLN A 106 1.88 12.56 -22.17
N PHE A 107 0.66 13.02 -22.53
CA PHE A 107 0.48 14.19 -23.41
C PHE A 107 0.94 15.49 -22.76
N ILE A 108 0.77 15.64 -21.46
CA ILE A 108 1.21 16.81 -20.70
C ILE A 108 2.75 16.88 -20.63
N LEU A 109 3.42 15.75 -20.43
CA LEU A 109 4.85 15.66 -20.13
C LEU A 109 5.72 15.86 -21.36
N LYS A 110 6.61 16.86 -21.36
CA LYS A 110 7.53 17.17 -22.47
C LYS A 110 8.39 15.98 -22.91
N ARG A 111 8.86 15.17 -21.94
CA ARG A 111 9.76 14.04 -22.24
C ARG A 111 9.08 12.92 -23.04
N TYR A 112 7.76 12.79 -22.96
CA TYR A 112 6.98 11.81 -23.72
C TYR A 112 6.27 12.41 -24.94
N ASN A 113 5.94 13.70 -24.86
CA ASN A 113 5.26 14.38 -25.94
C ASN A 113 6.23 15.20 -26.80
N GLN A 114 6.76 14.57 -27.83
CA GLN A 114 7.67 15.16 -28.83
C GLN A 114 6.92 15.55 -30.11
N ARG A 115 5.60 15.76 -30.03
CA ARG A 115 4.77 16.14 -31.18
C ARG A 115 5.07 17.57 -31.63
N THR A 116 4.90 17.79 -32.95
CA THR A 116 5.08 19.09 -33.59
C THR A 116 3.76 19.70 -34.10
N ASP A 117 2.65 19.02 -33.84
CA ASP A 117 1.30 19.52 -34.18
C ASP A 117 0.66 20.27 -32.99
N GLU A 118 -0.62 20.59 -33.11
CA GLU A 118 -1.39 21.34 -32.09
C GLU A 118 -1.58 20.61 -30.75
N TYR A 119 -1.11 19.36 -30.61
CA TYR A 119 -1.13 18.58 -29.35
C TYR A 119 0.26 18.45 -28.71
N GLY A 120 1.27 19.17 -29.21
CA GLY A 120 2.63 19.14 -28.68
C GLY A 120 3.34 20.48 -28.71
N GLY A 121 4.56 20.53 -28.14
CA GLY A 121 5.39 21.73 -28.07
C GLY A 121 5.01 22.63 -26.89
N SER A 122 4.23 23.71 -27.09
CA SER A 122 3.85 24.64 -26.03
C SER A 122 2.99 23.99 -24.94
N LEU A 123 2.97 24.59 -23.74
CA LEU A 123 2.13 24.11 -22.66
C LEU A 123 0.65 24.03 -23.07
N GLU A 124 0.16 25.09 -23.69
CA GLU A 124 -1.23 25.15 -24.20
C GLU A 124 -1.56 23.95 -25.11
N ASN A 125 -0.67 23.61 -26.03
CA ASN A 125 -0.86 22.48 -26.93
C ASN A 125 -0.82 21.12 -26.21
N ARG A 126 0.10 20.96 -25.25
CA ARG A 126 0.21 19.71 -24.49
C ARG A 126 -0.97 19.46 -23.56
N VAL A 127 -1.59 20.51 -23.05
CA VAL A 127 -2.80 20.46 -22.20
C VAL A 127 -4.09 20.39 -23.03
N ARG A 128 -4.05 20.70 -24.33
CA ARG A 128 -5.21 20.74 -25.23
C ARG A 128 -6.06 19.47 -25.17
N LEU A 129 -5.46 18.30 -25.32
CA LEU A 129 -6.20 17.03 -25.30
C LEU A 129 -6.94 16.81 -23.98
N VAL A 130 -6.32 17.15 -22.87
CA VAL A 130 -6.95 17.04 -21.54
C VAL A 130 -8.16 17.99 -21.45
N ARG A 131 -8.01 19.23 -21.87
CA ARG A 131 -9.11 20.21 -21.92
C ARG A 131 -10.26 19.71 -22.79
N GLU A 132 -9.98 19.28 -24.01
CA GLU A 132 -10.99 18.76 -24.94
C GLU A 132 -11.74 17.54 -24.38
N ILE A 133 -11.04 16.63 -23.69
CA ILE A 133 -11.68 15.47 -23.06
C ILE A 133 -12.55 15.87 -21.87
N LEU A 134 -12.11 16.84 -21.05
CA LEU A 134 -12.93 17.37 -19.97
C LEU A 134 -14.21 18.02 -20.50
N GLU A 135 -14.09 18.85 -21.53
CA GLU A 135 -15.21 19.53 -22.17
C GLU A 135 -16.16 18.52 -22.86
N ASP A 136 -15.63 17.54 -23.61
CA ASP A 136 -16.41 16.46 -24.24
C ASP A 136 -17.16 15.62 -23.19
N THR A 137 -16.54 15.37 -22.05
CA THR A 137 -17.16 14.60 -20.96
C THR A 137 -18.30 15.39 -20.32
N LYS A 138 -18.08 16.68 -20.01
CA LYS A 138 -19.12 17.58 -19.47
C LYS A 138 -20.31 17.70 -20.44
N ASP A 139 -20.02 17.91 -21.72
CA ASP A 139 -21.07 17.97 -22.76
C ASP A 139 -21.85 16.64 -22.87
N ALA A 140 -21.17 15.50 -22.69
CA ALA A 140 -21.80 14.20 -22.78
C ALA A 140 -22.76 13.90 -21.63
N VAL A 141 -22.44 14.32 -20.40
CA VAL A 141 -23.20 13.97 -19.18
C VAL A 141 -24.06 15.13 -18.64
N GLY A 142 -23.91 16.32 -19.19
CA GLY A 142 -24.71 17.50 -18.82
C GLY A 142 -24.56 17.89 -17.35
N GLN A 143 -25.69 18.14 -16.69
CA GLN A 143 -25.74 18.56 -15.28
C GLN A 143 -25.98 17.38 -14.32
N ASP A 144 -26.16 16.18 -14.81
CA ASP A 144 -26.53 15.03 -14.01
C ASP A 144 -25.33 14.37 -13.30
N CYS A 145 -24.10 14.59 -13.81
CA CYS A 145 -22.87 14.09 -13.21
C CYS A 145 -21.84 15.21 -13.07
N ALA A 146 -21.10 15.20 -11.97
CA ALA A 146 -19.91 16.02 -11.83
C ALA A 146 -18.74 15.41 -12.62
N VAL A 147 -17.91 16.26 -13.24
CA VAL A 147 -16.68 15.84 -13.92
C VAL A 147 -15.47 16.25 -13.09
N ALA A 148 -14.80 15.26 -12.52
CA ALA A 148 -13.59 15.45 -11.73
C ALA A 148 -12.34 15.28 -12.60
N PHE A 149 -11.27 15.98 -12.25
CA PHE A 149 -9.97 15.82 -12.88
C PHE A 149 -8.93 15.39 -11.85
N ARG A 150 -8.37 14.19 -12.03
CA ARG A 150 -7.28 13.71 -11.20
C ARG A 150 -5.95 14.01 -11.85
N PHE A 151 -5.10 14.77 -11.14
CA PHE A 151 -3.85 15.30 -11.66
C PHE A 151 -2.69 15.16 -10.66
N ALA A 152 -1.56 14.62 -11.13
CA ALA A 152 -0.32 14.62 -10.36
C ALA A 152 0.42 15.95 -10.57
N VAL A 153 0.57 16.73 -9.51
CA VAL A 153 1.12 18.10 -9.55
C VAL A 153 2.65 18.14 -9.48
N ASP A 154 3.30 17.01 -9.20
CA ASP A 154 4.75 16.90 -9.14
C ASP A 154 5.14 15.45 -9.43
N GLU A 155 6.18 15.23 -10.22
CA GLU A 155 6.67 13.89 -10.53
C GLU A 155 7.73 13.39 -9.53
N LEU A 156 8.21 14.26 -8.65
CA LEU A 156 9.30 14.01 -7.70
C LEU A 156 10.62 13.56 -8.37
N LEU A 157 10.84 13.98 -9.61
CA LEU A 157 12.04 13.71 -10.41
C LEU A 157 13.01 14.92 -10.46
N GLY A 158 12.76 15.97 -9.68
CA GLY A 158 13.57 17.19 -9.70
C GLY A 158 13.57 17.85 -11.08
N GLU A 159 14.77 18.17 -11.60
CA GLU A 159 14.92 18.86 -12.89
C GLU A 159 14.53 18.00 -14.10
N ASP A 160 14.50 16.67 -13.96
CA ASP A 160 14.12 15.75 -15.03
C ASP A 160 12.61 15.59 -15.17
N GLY A 161 11.83 16.06 -14.20
CA GLY A 161 10.38 15.98 -14.17
C GLY A 161 9.65 17.26 -14.55
N MET A 162 8.35 17.29 -14.28
CA MET A 162 7.55 18.51 -14.37
C MET A 162 7.90 19.44 -13.20
N HIS A 163 8.28 20.68 -13.52
CA HIS A 163 8.58 21.68 -12.49
C HIS A 163 7.30 22.16 -11.80
N PRO A 164 7.36 22.53 -10.50
CA PRO A 164 6.21 23.07 -9.78
C PRO A 164 5.54 24.25 -10.47
N ALA A 165 6.31 25.17 -11.06
CA ALA A 165 5.77 26.31 -11.81
C ALA A 165 4.96 25.87 -13.05
N GLU A 166 5.38 24.81 -13.73
CA GLU A 166 4.63 24.25 -14.86
C GLU A 166 3.33 23.59 -14.38
N ALA A 167 3.33 22.95 -13.22
CA ALA A 167 2.11 22.43 -12.60
C ALA A 167 1.12 23.56 -12.23
N GLU A 168 1.62 24.67 -11.70
CA GLU A 168 0.81 25.87 -11.42
C GLU A 168 0.18 26.43 -12.70
N ASP A 169 0.94 26.50 -13.81
CA ASP A 169 0.45 26.96 -15.11
C ASP A 169 -0.62 26.01 -15.68
N ILE A 170 -0.45 24.68 -15.52
CA ILE A 170 -1.44 23.67 -15.93
C ILE A 170 -2.72 23.83 -15.15
N VAL A 171 -2.62 23.92 -13.81
CA VAL A 171 -3.78 24.12 -12.93
C VAL A 171 -4.48 25.43 -13.25
N SER A 172 -3.74 26.53 -13.46
CA SER A 172 -4.30 27.83 -13.84
C SER A 172 -5.03 27.77 -15.18
N THR A 173 -4.46 27.05 -16.16
CA THR A 173 -5.03 26.88 -17.49
C THR A 173 -6.36 26.11 -17.46
N LEU A 174 -6.53 25.18 -16.53
CA LEU A 174 -7.72 24.31 -16.40
C LEU A 174 -8.57 24.64 -15.16
N ALA A 175 -8.26 25.70 -14.41
CA ALA A 175 -8.75 25.98 -13.06
C ALA A 175 -10.25 25.72 -12.85
N GLU A 176 -11.08 26.21 -13.77
CA GLU A 176 -12.54 26.16 -13.68
C GLU A 176 -13.19 25.13 -14.64
N VAL A 177 -12.37 24.36 -15.37
CA VAL A 177 -12.88 23.39 -16.35
C VAL A 177 -13.51 22.16 -15.66
N PRO A 178 -12.83 21.45 -14.74
CA PRO A 178 -13.46 20.38 -13.98
C PRO A 178 -14.39 20.92 -12.90
N ASP A 179 -15.28 20.10 -12.40
CA ASP A 179 -16.16 20.43 -11.25
C ASP A 179 -15.49 20.10 -9.91
N LEU A 180 -14.47 19.24 -9.93
CA LEU A 180 -13.69 18.81 -8.77
C LEU A 180 -12.25 18.53 -9.19
N TRP A 181 -11.29 19.03 -8.42
CA TRP A 181 -9.88 18.64 -8.54
C TRP A 181 -9.54 17.53 -7.55
N ASP A 182 -8.93 16.45 -8.05
CA ASP A 182 -8.31 15.39 -7.24
C ASP A 182 -6.80 15.43 -7.49
N VAL A 183 -6.04 15.87 -6.48
CA VAL A 183 -4.62 16.16 -6.63
C VAL A 183 -3.74 15.22 -5.82
N ASN A 184 -2.67 14.75 -6.46
CA ASN A 184 -1.68 13.87 -5.84
C ASN A 184 -0.27 14.14 -6.40
N VAL A 185 0.67 13.27 -6.11
CA VAL A 185 2.06 13.38 -6.58
C VAL A 185 2.53 12.11 -7.26
N ALA A 186 3.41 12.31 -8.23
CA ALA A 186 4.29 11.32 -8.86
C ALA A 186 3.59 10.02 -9.30
N ASP A 187 4.31 8.92 -9.13
CA ASP A 187 3.85 7.58 -9.43
C ASP A 187 3.09 6.94 -8.25
N TRP A 188 2.62 5.73 -8.45
CA TRP A 188 1.87 5.02 -7.43
C TRP A 188 2.69 4.70 -6.16
N GLY A 189 4.00 4.45 -6.30
CA GLY A 189 4.90 4.22 -5.17
C GLY A 189 5.02 5.43 -4.25
N ASN A 190 5.08 6.63 -4.84
CA ASN A 190 5.17 7.89 -4.12
C ASN A 190 3.80 8.36 -3.60
N ASP A 191 2.73 8.22 -4.38
CA ASP A 191 1.36 8.54 -3.94
C ASP A 191 0.91 7.62 -2.80
N SER A 192 1.23 6.34 -2.88
CA SER A 192 0.93 5.33 -1.86
C SER A 192 2.06 5.11 -0.86
N LEU A 193 2.83 6.14 -0.53
CA LEU A 193 4.01 6.05 0.33
C LEU A 193 3.72 5.28 1.63
N PRO A 194 4.51 4.20 1.92
CA PRO A 194 4.37 3.43 3.15
C PRO A 194 4.76 4.23 4.40
N SER A 195 4.25 3.82 5.56
CA SER A 195 4.55 4.51 6.84
C SER A 195 6.02 4.50 7.23
N ARG A 196 6.79 3.56 6.73
CA ARG A 196 8.25 3.47 6.90
C ARG A 196 8.96 4.68 6.28
N PHE A 197 8.43 5.23 5.17
CA PHE A 197 9.07 6.27 4.38
C PHE A 197 8.32 7.59 4.37
N GLY A 198 7.11 7.67 4.92
CA GLY A 198 6.33 8.90 4.96
C GLY A 198 5.29 8.97 6.06
N VAL A 199 5.06 10.18 6.53
CA VAL A 199 4.01 10.50 7.51
C VAL A 199 2.66 10.71 6.85
N GLU A 200 1.60 10.77 7.64
CA GLU A 200 0.29 11.22 7.17
C GLU A 200 0.36 12.66 6.65
N GLY A 201 -0.32 12.92 5.53
CA GLY A 201 -0.34 14.25 4.93
C GLY A 201 0.96 14.67 4.24
N ALA A 202 1.91 13.75 3.98
CA ALA A 202 3.21 14.05 3.38
C ALA A 202 3.12 14.81 2.03
N GLN A 203 1.98 14.73 1.35
CA GLN A 203 1.77 15.40 0.06
C GLN A 203 1.38 16.88 0.18
N GLU A 204 1.00 17.37 1.37
CA GLU A 204 0.52 18.75 1.58
C GLU A 204 1.43 19.81 0.93
N LYS A 205 2.74 19.69 1.13
CA LYS A 205 3.70 20.68 0.62
C LYS A 205 3.69 20.83 -0.89
N TYR A 206 3.27 19.81 -1.62
CA TYR A 206 3.20 19.80 -3.08
C TYR A 206 1.83 20.24 -3.62
N ILE A 207 0.73 19.90 -2.92
CA ILE A 207 -0.63 20.07 -3.44
C ILE A 207 -1.33 21.34 -2.98
N LYS A 208 -0.87 21.98 -1.88
CA LYS A 208 -1.56 23.10 -1.22
C LYS A 208 -1.80 24.32 -2.10
N PHE A 209 -0.99 24.54 -3.15
CA PHE A 209 -1.13 25.69 -4.05
C PHE A 209 -2.41 25.63 -4.89
N VAL A 210 -2.90 24.41 -5.20
CA VAL A 210 -4.04 24.22 -6.10
C VAL A 210 -5.29 24.93 -5.59
N LYS A 211 -5.57 24.85 -4.28
CA LYS A 211 -6.71 25.54 -3.67
C LYS A 211 -6.67 27.07 -3.82
N GLY A 212 -5.48 27.65 -3.96
CA GLY A 212 -5.32 29.10 -4.19
C GLY A 212 -5.59 29.54 -5.64
N ILE A 213 -5.67 28.59 -6.59
CA ILE A 213 -5.81 28.88 -8.02
C ILE A 213 -7.25 28.67 -8.51
N THR A 214 -7.96 27.68 -7.97
CA THR A 214 -9.32 27.32 -8.43
C THR A 214 -10.39 27.66 -7.40
N THR A 215 -11.60 27.98 -7.87
CA THR A 215 -12.81 28.10 -7.03
C THR A 215 -13.48 26.76 -6.79
N LYS A 216 -13.09 25.71 -7.53
CA LYS A 216 -13.66 24.38 -7.44
C LYS A 216 -13.18 23.66 -6.17
N PRO A 217 -13.97 22.70 -5.65
CA PRO A 217 -13.50 21.84 -4.57
C PRO A 217 -12.22 21.09 -4.94
N VAL A 218 -11.34 20.94 -3.94
CA VAL A 218 -10.07 20.21 -4.08
C VAL A 218 -10.06 19.06 -3.08
N VAL A 219 -9.86 17.85 -3.58
CA VAL A 219 -9.59 16.66 -2.79
C VAL A 219 -8.12 16.26 -2.94
N GLY A 220 -7.50 15.86 -1.86
CA GLY A 220 -6.14 15.35 -1.85
C GLY A 220 -6.00 14.10 -0.99
N VAL A 221 -4.93 13.37 -1.21
CA VAL A 221 -4.60 12.13 -0.53
C VAL A 221 -3.30 12.28 0.29
N GLY A 222 -3.04 11.36 1.18
CA GLY A 222 -1.86 11.39 2.05
C GLY A 222 -1.92 10.37 3.16
N ARG A 223 -2.59 9.25 2.94
CA ARG A 223 -2.81 8.19 3.94
C ARG A 223 -3.47 8.74 5.22
N PHE A 224 -4.39 9.66 5.08
CA PHE A 224 -5.14 10.24 6.20
C PHE A 224 -5.93 9.16 6.95
N THR A 225 -5.47 8.77 8.12
CA THR A 225 -6.11 7.79 9.00
C THR A 225 -6.56 8.41 10.33
N SER A 226 -5.93 9.52 10.73
CA SER A 226 -6.26 10.29 11.92
C SER A 226 -7.30 11.37 11.61
N PRO A 227 -8.47 11.39 12.29
CA PRO A 227 -9.48 12.44 12.13
C PRO A 227 -8.96 13.85 12.40
N ASP A 228 -8.03 14.00 13.36
CA ASP A 228 -7.45 15.31 13.71
C ASP A 228 -6.63 15.89 12.56
N ILE A 229 -5.85 15.04 11.86
CA ILE A 229 -5.09 15.47 10.69
C ILE A 229 -6.03 15.81 9.54
N MET A 230 -7.08 15.01 9.32
CA MET A 230 -8.11 15.30 8.31
C MET A 230 -8.77 16.66 8.57
N ALA A 231 -9.25 16.89 9.79
CA ALA A 231 -9.86 18.15 10.21
C ALA A 231 -8.88 19.34 10.07
N SER A 232 -7.60 19.13 10.40
CA SER A 232 -6.57 20.16 10.23
C SER A 232 -6.41 20.58 8.76
N GLN A 233 -6.43 19.65 7.81
CA GLN A 233 -6.32 19.97 6.38
C GLN A 233 -7.48 20.87 5.91
N ILE A 234 -8.70 20.53 6.32
CA ILE A 234 -9.90 21.29 5.97
C ILE A 234 -9.90 22.65 6.65
N ASN A 235 -9.67 22.70 7.96
CA ASN A 235 -9.74 23.96 8.74
C ASN A 235 -8.68 24.98 8.32
N ARG A 236 -7.52 24.53 7.85
CA ARG A 236 -6.46 25.40 7.30
C ARG A 236 -6.69 25.80 5.84
N GLY A 237 -7.76 25.30 5.21
CA GLY A 237 -8.06 25.58 3.81
C GLY A 237 -7.06 24.99 2.82
N VAL A 238 -6.38 23.90 3.18
CA VAL A 238 -5.46 23.19 2.27
C VAL A 238 -6.27 22.35 1.28
N LEU A 239 -7.31 21.68 1.78
CA LEU A 239 -8.23 20.85 1.01
C LEU A 239 -9.68 21.16 1.37
N ASP A 240 -10.62 20.84 0.48
CA ASP A 240 -12.07 20.85 0.76
C ASP A 240 -12.58 19.45 1.12
N LEU A 241 -11.93 18.42 0.60
CA LEU A 241 -12.30 17.02 0.78
C LEU A 241 -11.05 16.16 1.05
N ILE A 242 -11.22 15.09 1.82
CA ILE A 242 -10.15 14.15 2.17
C ILE A 242 -10.30 12.87 1.36
N GLY A 243 -9.27 12.52 0.60
CA GLY A 243 -9.13 11.22 -0.05
C GLY A 243 -8.52 10.18 0.90
N ALA A 244 -9.21 9.08 1.18
CA ALA A 244 -8.83 8.11 2.20
C ALA A 244 -8.99 6.65 1.73
N ALA A 245 -8.31 6.23 0.66
CA ALA A 245 -8.43 4.86 0.12
C ALA A 245 -7.96 3.79 1.14
N ARG A 246 -6.66 3.76 1.47
CA ARG A 246 -6.11 2.77 2.41
C ARG A 246 -6.70 2.85 3.82
N PRO A 247 -6.99 4.04 4.39
CA PRO A 247 -7.70 4.14 5.66
C PRO A 247 -9.10 3.51 5.62
N SER A 248 -9.86 3.68 4.54
CA SER A 248 -11.18 3.06 4.37
C SER A 248 -11.10 1.54 4.14
N ILE A 249 -9.99 1.03 3.58
CA ILE A 249 -9.72 -0.41 3.53
C ILE A 249 -9.47 -0.97 4.93
N ALA A 250 -8.72 -0.24 5.76
CA ALA A 250 -8.44 -0.65 7.14
C ALA A 250 -9.69 -0.58 8.02
N ASP A 251 -10.49 0.46 7.86
CA ASP A 251 -11.76 0.65 8.56
C ASP A 251 -12.87 1.09 7.59
N PRO A 252 -13.73 0.17 7.14
CA PRO A 252 -14.83 0.51 6.22
C PRO A 252 -15.88 1.42 6.85
N PHE A 253 -15.87 1.59 8.18
CA PHE A 253 -16.78 2.47 8.92
C PHE A 253 -16.14 3.81 9.33
N LEU A 254 -14.96 4.13 8.83
CA LEU A 254 -14.21 5.34 9.15
C LEU A 254 -15.06 6.62 9.12
N PRO A 255 -15.80 6.96 8.05
CA PRO A 255 -16.61 8.18 8.01
C PRO A 255 -17.72 8.17 9.06
N LYS A 256 -18.37 7.03 9.26
CA LYS A 256 -19.45 6.87 10.24
C LYS A 256 -18.92 7.04 11.67
N LYS A 257 -17.77 6.47 11.99
CA LYS A 257 -17.14 6.60 13.32
C LYS A 257 -16.77 8.06 13.61
N ILE A 258 -16.24 8.78 12.61
CA ILE A 258 -15.95 10.22 12.73
C ILE A 258 -17.26 10.98 13.02
N GLN A 259 -18.30 10.74 12.23
CA GLN A 259 -19.61 11.40 12.39
C GLN A 259 -20.24 11.14 13.77
N GLU A 260 -20.08 9.95 14.31
CA GLU A 260 -20.61 9.53 15.61
C GLU A 260 -19.70 9.89 16.80
N GLY A 261 -18.55 10.52 16.57
CA GLY A 261 -17.58 10.88 17.62
C GLY A 261 -16.82 9.69 18.22
N ARG A 262 -16.80 8.54 17.54
CA ARG A 262 -16.14 7.29 17.97
C ARG A 262 -14.73 7.15 17.38
N SER A 263 -13.93 8.23 17.41
CA SER A 263 -12.59 8.26 16.80
C SER A 263 -11.63 7.25 17.42
N ASN A 264 -11.78 6.94 18.72
CA ASN A 264 -10.99 5.93 19.44
C ASN A 264 -11.28 4.49 18.98
N GLU A 265 -12.38 4.26 18.26
CA GLU A 265 -12.75 2.96 17.71
C GLU A 265 -12.28 2.78 16.25
N ILE A 266 -11.59 3.74 15.67
CA ILE A 266 -11.09 3.65 14.31
C ILE A 266 -9.93 2.67 14.24
N ARG A 267 -10.04 1.68 13.35
CA ARG A 267 -8.98 0.74 13.00
C ARG A 267 -8.02 1.42 12.01
N GLU A 268 -7.06 2.16 12.53
CA GLU A 268 -6.18 3.00 11.72
C GLU A 268 -5.29 2.19 10.77
N CYS A 269 -5.11 2.72 9.55
CA CYS A 269 -4.16 2.18 8.59
C CYS A 269 -2.72 2.31 9.10
N ILE A 270 -1.96 1.22 9.09
CA ILE A 270 -0.54 1.19 9.51
C ILE A 270 0.43 1.51 8.38
N GLY A 271 -0.06 1.75 7.16
CA GLY A 271 0.78 2.09 6.01
C GLY A 271 1.76 1.01 5.56
N CYS A 272 1.41 -0.27 5.70
CA CYS A 272 2.23 -1.41 5.30
C CYS A 272 2.10 -1.78 3.82
N ASN A 273 1.16 -1.19 3.09
CA ASN A 273 0.85 -1.44 1.69
C ASN A 273 0.54 -2.91 1.32
N MET A 274 0.21 -3.78 2.27
CA MET A 274 -0.21 -5.15 1.94
C MET A 274 -1.43 -5.17 0.99
N CYS A 275 -2.28 -4.15 1.04
CA CYS A 275 -3.43 -4.05 0.15
C CYS A 275 -3.06 -3.84 -1.33
N THR A 276 -1.91 -3.26 -1.65
CA THR A 276 -1.46 -3.07 -3.04
C THR A 276 -0.95 -4.36 -3.68
N THR A 277 -0.51 -5.31 -2.87
CA THR A 277 0.06 -6.59 -3.32
C THR A 277 -0.89 -7.38 -4.20
N GLY A 278 -2.21 -7.32 -3.91
CA GLY A 278 -3.23 -8.04 -4.65
C GLY A 278 -3.28 -7.70 -6.13
N ASP A 279 -3.02 -6.45 -6.49
CA ASP A 279 -2.99 -6.00 -7.90
C ASP A 279 -1.86 -6.68 -8.69
N TYR A 280 -0.67 -6.78 -8.09
CA TYR A 280 0.50 -7.34 -8.77
C TYR A 280 0.42 -8.86 -8.96
N VAL A 281 -0.23 -9.57 -8.04
CA VAL A 281 -0.28 -11.04 -8.06
C VAL A 281 -1.68 -11.60 -8.32
N ALA A 282 -2.62 -10.74 -8.72
CA ALA A 282 -3.96 -11.09 -9.18
C ALA A 282 -4.78 -11.94 -8.18
N TYR A 283 -4.73 -11.60 -6.89
CA TYR A 283 -5.64 -12.15 -5.89
C TYR A 283 -6.48 -11.06 -5.21
N PRO A 284 -7.54 -11.43 -4.48
CA PRO A 284 -8.36 -10.47 -3.75
C PRO A 284 -7.53 -9.65 -2.77
N MET A 285 -7.76 -8.34 -2.73
CA MET A 285 -7.09 -7.42 -1.82
C MET A 285 -7.17 -7.90 -0.37
N ARG A 286 -6.09 -7.70 0.39
CA ARG A 286 -6.00 -8.06 1.82
C ARG A 286 -5.50 -6.86 2.63
N CYS A 287 -5.83 -6.83 3.90
CA CYS A 287 -5.36 -5.82 4.82
C CYS A 287 -4.85 -6.46 6.12
N THR A 288 -3.73 -5.99 6.61
CA THR A 288 -3.16 -6.44 7.89
C THR A 288 -3.96 -5.98 9.10
N GLN A 289 -4.74 -4.90 8.95
CA GLN A 289 -5.61 -4.37 10.01
C GLN A 289 -7.04 -4.90 9.91
N ASN A 290 -7.60 -5.03 8.70
CA ASN A 290 -8.96 -5.49 8.48
C ASN A 290 -8.96 -6.97 8.02
N PRO A 291 -9.30 -7.92 8.90
CA PRO A 291 -9.20 -9.35 8.59
C PRO A 291 -10.26 -9.81 7.57
N THR A 292 -11.31 -9.01 7.33
CA THR A 292 -12.40 -9.37 6.42
C THR A 292 -12.23 -8.80 5.01
N MET A 293 -11.22 -7.96 4.80
CA MET A 293 -10.99 -7.35 3.49
C MET A 293 -10.84 -8.39 2.38
N GLY A 294 -11.68 -8.28 1.35
CA GLY A 294 -11.74 -9.20 0.23
C GLY A 294 -12.47 -10.54 0.54
N GLU A 295 -13.12 -10.66 1.69
CA GLU A 295 -13.96 -11.80 2.06
C GLU A 295 -15.44 -11.43 2.22
N GLU A 296 -15.78 -10.15 2.16
CA GLU A 296 -17.13 -9.62 2.40
C GLU A 296 -18.15 -10.25 1.43
N TRP A 297 -17.77 -10.40 0.17
CA TRP A 297 -18.61 -11.00 -0.88
C TRP A 297 -18.91 -12.47 -0.64
N ARG A 298 -17.98 -13.20 0.01
CA ARG A 298 -18.08 -14.65 0.24
C ARG A 298 -18.83 -14.97 1.52
N LYS A 299 -18.58 -14.16 2.57
CA LYS A 299 -19.05 -14.42 3.94
C LYS A 299 -20.07 -13.39 4.42
N GLY A 300 -20.23 -12.26 3.71
CA GLY A 300 -20.99 -11.13 4.20
C GLY A 300 -20.38 -10.54 5.49
N TRP A 301 -19.09 -10.70 5.70
CA TRP A 301 -18.41 -10.32 6.91
C TRP A 301 -17.89 -8.89 6.83
N HIS A 302 -17.98 -8.21 7.96
CA HIS A 302 -17.28 -6.95 8.22
C HIS A 302 -16.58 -7.08 9.56
N PRO A 303 -15.53 -6.27 9.85
CA PRO A 303 -14.79 -6.38 11.12
C PRO A 303 -15.68 -6.27 12.36
N GLU A 304 -16.81 -5.55 12.26
CA GLU A 304 -17.72 -5.25 13.36
C GLU A 304 -19.14 -5.82 13.18
N LYS A 305 -19.40 -6.50 12.06
CA LYS A 305 -20.72 -7.09 11.75
C LYS A 305 -20.56 -8.58 11.46
N ILE A 306 -20.16 -9.32 12.48
CA ILE A 306 -19.98 -10.76 12.42
C ILE A 306 -21.22 -11.43 13.00
N PRO A 307 -21.76 -12.54 12.41
CA PRO A 307 -22.90 -13.25 12.96
C PRO A 307 -22.67 -13.74 14.38
N LEU A 308 -23.67 -13.59 15.24
CA LEU A 308 -23.61 -14.07 16.61
C LEU A 308 -23.40 -15.59 16.68
N ALA A 309 -22.78 -16.05 17.74
CA ALA A 309 -22.60 -17.45 18.06
C ALA A 309 -23.95 -18.18 18.16
N LYS A 310 -23.96 -19.48 17.82
CA LYS A 310 -25.12 -20.36 17.97
C LYS A 310 -25.02 -21.23 19.23
N SER A 311 -23.92 -21.17 19.95
CA SER A 311 -23.65 -21.90 21.19
C SER A 311 -23.18 -20.94 22.28
N LYS A 312 -23.14 -21.43 23.52
CA LYS A 312 -22.57 -20.72 24.69
C LYS A 312 -21.22 -21.35 25.10
N ASP A 313 -20.48 -21.84 24.12
CA ASP A 313 -19.18 -22.42 24.39
C ASP A 313 -18.20 -21.38 24.93
N THR A 314 -17.36 -21.79 25.86
CA THR A 314 -16.23 -20.99 26.36
C THR A 314 -15.00 -21.22 25.50
N ILE A 315 -14.21 -20.18 25.27
CA ILE A 315 -13.05 -20.27 24.39
C ILE A 315 -11.80 -19.75 25.12
N LEU A 316 -10.76 -20.58 25.12
CA LEU A 316 -9.42 -20.15 25.53
C LEU A 316 -8.60 -19.77 24.30
N VAL A 317 -8.02 -18.56 24.31
CA VAL A 317 -7.02 -18.11 23.31
C VAL A 317 -5.67 -18.06 24.00
N VAL A 318 -4.70 -18.83 23.53
CA VAL A 318 -3.34 -18.90 24.07
C VAL A 318 -2.39 -18.10 23.20
N GLY A 319 -1.92 -16.96 23.71
CA GLY A 319 -1.02 -16.01 23.07
C GLY A 319 -1.71 -14.70 22.69
N GLY A 320 -1.24 -13.60 23.25
CA GLY A 320 -1.75 -12.24 23.05
C GLY A 320 -1.06 -11.46 21.93
N GLY A 321 -0.48 -12.15 20.94
CA GLY A 321 0.03 -11.53 19.70
C GLY A 321 -1.10 -11.08 18.77
N PRO A 322 -0.78 -10.52 17.57
CA PRO A 322 -1.78 -10.02 16.63
C PRO A 322 -2.89 -11.03 16.31
N THR A 323 -2.53 -12.31 16.13
CA THR A 323 -3.48 -13.39 15.84
C THR A 323 -4.44 -13.63 17.01
N GLY A 324 -3.91 -13.74 18.22
CA GLY A 324 -4.73 -13.99 19.42
C GLY A 324 -5.61 -12.80 19.78
N LEU A 325 -5.09 -11.59 19.69
CA LEU A 325 -5.87 -10.36 19.91
C LEU A 325 -7.05 -10.24 18.91
N GLU A 326 -6.80 -10.48 17.62
CA GLU A 326 -7.88 -10.42 16.62
C GLU A 326 -8.87 -11.57 16.79
N ALA A 327 -8.40 -12.79 17.09
CA ALA A 327 -9.28 -13.93 17.38
C ALA A 327 -10.20 -13.62 18.59
N THR A 328 -9.63 -13.11 19.67
CA THR A 328 -10.38 -12.71 20.87
C THR A 328 -11.42 -11.65 20.55
N LEU A 329 -11.04 -10.61 19.80
CA LEU A 329 -11.98 -9.54 19.40
C LEU A 329 -13.11 -10.08 18.53
N ALA A 330 -12.80 -10.90 17.53
CA ALA A 330 -13.82 -11.50 16.66
C ALA A 330 -14.76 -12.45 17.43
N LEU A 331 -14.24 -13.26 18.34
CA LEU A 331 -15.03 -14.17 19.16
C LEU A 331 -15.90 -13.41 20.16
N SER A 332 -15.35 -12.37 20.79
CA SER A 332 -16.12 -11.48 21.67
C SER A 332 -17.28 -10.80 20.93
N ASN A 333 -17.04 -10.29 19.71
CA ASN A 333 -18.09 -9.72 18.86
C ASN A 333 -19.18 -10.73 18.48
N ARG A 334 -18.87 -12.02 18.51
CA ARG A 334 -19.83 -13.13 18.34
C ARG A 334 -20.56 -13.51 19.62
N SER A 335 -20.29 -12.85 20.74
CA SER A 335 -20.85 -13.13 22.08
C SER A 335 -20.41 -14.46 22.69
N TYR A 336 -19.21 -14.94 22.39
CA TYR A 336 -18.58 -16.00 23.18
C TYR A 336 -17.94 -15.41 24.44
N ASP A 337 -17.90 -16.21 25.51
CA ASP A 337 -17.05 -15.93 26.67
C ASP A 337 -15.63 -16.39 26.35
N VAL A 338 -14.67 -15.44 26.36
CA VAL A 338 -13.30 -15.66 25.90
C VAL A 338 -12.30 -15.39 27.02
N THR A 339 -11.44 -16.36 27.30
CA THR A 339 -10.26 -16.18 28.12
C THR A 339 -9.04 -16.02 27.21
N LEU A 340 -8.31 -14.90 27.33
CA LEU A 340 -7.06 -14.64 26.62
C LEU A 340 -5.87 -14.74 27.58
N ALA A 341 -4.95 -15.68 27.35
CA ALA A 341 -3.74 -15.86 28.16
C ALA A 341 -2.48 -15.49 27.37
N GLU A 342 -1.69 -14.54 27.89
CA GLU A 342 -0.40 -14.11 27.34
C GLU A 342 0.74 -14.41 28.33
N ALA A 343 1.81 -15.02 27.84
CA ALA A 343 2.96 -15.38 28.66
C ALA A 343 3.79 -14.18 29.14
N ASN A 344 3.83 -13.11 28.34
CA ASN A 344 4.59 -11.90 28.65
C ASN A 344 3.75 -10.91 29.49
N SER A 345 4.40 -9.82 29.94
CA SER A 345 3.75 -8.75 30.71
C SER A 345 2.87 -7.82 29.88
N GLU A 346 2.98 -7.86 28.56
CA GLU A 346 2.25 -6.99 27.64
C GLU A 346 1.62 -7.79 26.50
N MET A 347 0.42 -7.37 26.09
CA MET A 347 -0.25 -7.86 24.90
C MET A 347 0.35 -7.22 23.64
N GLY A 348 0.44 -7.97 22.53
CA GLY A 348 0.92 -7.50 21.22
C GLY A 348 1.98 -8.43 20.61
N GLY A 349 2.64 -9.26 21.40
CA GLY A 349 3.60 -10.27 20.92
C GLY A 349 4.73 -9.66 20.08
N ARG A 350 5.10 -10.34 18.97
CA ARG A 350 6.22 -9.94 18.10
C ARG A 350 6.10 -8.50 17.58
N VAL A 351 4.91 -8.01 17.28
CA VAL A 351 4.75 -6.65 16.71
C VAL A 351 5.29 -5.57 17.66
N LEU A 352 5.19 -5.77 18.98
CA LEU A 352 5.78 -4.84 19.96
C LEU A 352 7.30 -4.80 19.86
N SER A 353 7.94 -5.93 19.56
CA SER A 353 9.40 -5.98 19.36
C SER A 353 9.79 -5.34 18.04
N GLU A 354 9.10 -5.65 16.95
CA GLU A 354 9.36 -5.08 15.61
C GLU A 354 9.21 -3.56 15.58
N THR A 355 8.26 -3.01 16.35
CA THR A 355 8.06 -1.54 16.41
C THR A 355 9.14 -0.78 17.17
N LYS A 356 10.06 -1.47 17.85
CA LYS A 356 11.29 -0.88 18.40
C LYS A 356 12.31 -0.57 17.30
N LEU A 357 12.22 -1.24 16.16
CA LEU A 357 12.93 -0.83 14.94
C LEU A 357 12.27 0.46 14.44
N GLY A 358 13.04 1.55 14.36
CA GLY A 358 12.53 2.87 13.99
C GLY A 358 11.62 2.90 12.76
N PRO A 359 11.98 2.21 11.67
CA PRO A 359 11.17 2.13 10.46
C PRO A 359 9.76 1.59 10.64
N LEU A 360 9.52 0.72 11.63
CA LEU A 360 8.26 -0.01 11.82
C LEU A 360 7.37 0.56 12.94
N ARG A 361 7.73 1.70 13.52
CA ARG A 361 7.05 2.29 14.69
C ARG A 361 5.53 2.40 14.56
N GLN A 362 5.02 2.74 13.36
CA GLN A 362 3.59 2.89 13.11
C GLN A 362 2.79 1.58 13.24
N TRP A 363 3.46 0.44 13.18
CA TRP A 363 2.81 -0.87 13.26
C TRP A 363 2.36 -1.23 14.67
N LYS A 364 2.77 -0.46 15.69
CA LYS A 364 2.25 -0.59 17.05
C LYS A 364 0.72 -0.50 17.10
N ARG A 365 0.12 0.26 16.22
CA ARG A 365 -1.35 0.37 16.07
C ARG A 365 -2.07 -0.98 15.88
N VAL A 366 -1.36 -2.02 15.42
CA VAL A 366 -1.90 -3.39 15.34
C VAL A 366 -2.29 -3.92 16.71
N ALA A 367 -1.42 -3.73 17.69
CA ALA A 367 -1.67 -4.14 19.07
C ALA A 367 -2.56 -3.13 19.80
N ASP A 368 -2.25 -1.84 19.72
CA ASP A 368 -2.92 -0.77 20.45
C ASP A 368 -4.43 -0.75 20.21
N TYR A 369 -4.85 -0.81 18.92
CA TYR A 369 -6.27 -0.86 18.57
C TYR A 369 -6.98 -2.04 19.23
N ARG A 370 -6.44 -3.25 19.05
CA ARG A 370 -7.09 -4.48 19.54
C ARG A 370 -7.13 -4.53 21.06
N THR A 371 -6.06 -4.13 21.71
CA THR A 371 -6.00 -4.07 23.18
C THR A 371 -7.01 -3.07 23.72
N SER A 372 -7.10 -1.87 23.12
CA SER A 372 -8.10 -0.87 23.49
C SER A 372 -9.53 -1.38 23.29
N MET A 373 -9.80 -2.05 22.17
CA MET A 373 -11.14 -2.60 21.88
C MET A 373 -11.54 -3.77 22.78
N LEU A 374 -10.58 -4.43 23.44
CA LEU A 374 -10.84 -5.53 24.37
C LEU A 374 -11.00 -5.06 25.82
N SER A 375 -10.47 -3.87 26.19
CA SER A 375 -10.41 -3.41 27.59
C SER A 375 -11.79 -3.29 28.25
N ASP A 376 -12.83 -2.95 27.50
CA ASP A 376 -14.17 -2.70 28.00
C ASP A 376 -15.16 -3.84 27.73
N ARG A 377 -14.66 -5.02 27.29
CA ARG A 377 -15.49 -6.17 26.95
C ARG A 377 -15.81 -7.01 28.18
N SER A 378 -17.08 -7.06 28.57
CA SER A 378 -17.55 -7.84 29.73
C SER A 378 -17.51 -9.36 29.53
N ASN A 379 -17.36 -9.83 28.29
CA ASN A 379 -17.25 -11.24 27.92
C ASN A 379 -15.82 -11.65 27.55
N VAL A 380 -14.81 -10.88 28.01
CA VAL A 380 -13.40 -11.19 27.78
C VAL A 380 -12.62 -11.06 29.08
N ASP A 381 -11.99 -12.13 29.49
CA ASP A 381 -11.01 -12.16 30.58
C ASP A 381 -9.60 -12.24 29.99
N SER A 382 -8.77 -11.20 30.22
CA SER A 382 -7.42 -11.12 29.67
C SER A 382 -6.37 -11.22 30.78
N PHE A 383 -5.44 -12.16 30.65
CA PHE A 383 -4.37 -12.41 31.62
C PHE A 383 -3.00 -12.28 30.95
N THR A 384 -2.17 -11.39 31.49
CA THR A 384 -0.72 -11.33 31.18
C THR A 384 0.07 -12.15 32.17
N GLN A 385 1.36 -12.41 31.89
CA GLN A 385 2.25 -13.25 32.72
C GLN A 385 1.66 -14.65 32.99
N SER A 386 0.82 -15.13 32.09
CA SER A 386 0.05 -16.36 32.17
C SER A 386 0.51 -17.35 31.10
N LYS A 387 1.69 -17.95 31.29
CA LYS A 387 2.20 -19.00 30.42
C LYS A 387 1.37 -20.28 30.61
N MET A 388 0.70 -20.70 29.55
CA MET A 388 -0.11 -21.92 29.56
C MET A 388 0.71 -23.12 29.07
N ASP A 389 0.75 -24.16 29.87
CA ASP A 389 1.17 -25.51 29.46
C ASP A 389 -0.05 -26.40 29.24
N VAL A 390 0.19 -27.68 28.90
CA VAL A 390 -0.90 -28.61 28.58
C VAL A 390 -1.82 -28.84 29.79
N ASP A 391 -1.27 -28.96 30.99
CA ASP A 391 -2.05 -29.24 32.19
C ASP A 391 -2.93 -28.05 32.55
N ALA A 392 -2.40 -26.82 32.52
CA ALA A 392 -3.15 -25.59 32.76
C ALA A 392 -4.28 -25.36 31.72
N ILE A 393 -4.03 -25.71 30.44
CA ILE A 393 -5.03 -25.63 29.38
C ILE A 393 -6.18 -26.62 29.66
N LEU A 394 -5.85 -27.84 30.04
CA LEU A 394 -6.85 -28.87 30.35
C LEU A 394 -7.64 -28.58 31.62
N GLU A 395 -6.96 -28.06 32.67
CA GLU A 395 -7.58 -27.68 33.92
C GLU A 395 -8.62 -26.55 33.76
N LEU A 396 -8.36 -25.58 32.88
CA LEU A 396 -9.31 -24.50 32.59
C LEU A 396 -10.64 -25.01 32.01
N GLY A 397 -10.62 -26.13 31.31
CA GLY A 397 -11.83 -26.80 30.83
C GLY A 397 -12.63 -26.04 29.78
N ALA A 398 -12.01 -25.15 28.99
CA ALA A 398 -12.66 -24.44 27.91
C ALA A 398 -13.16 -25.43 26.82
N ASN A 399 -14.32 -25.12 26.22
CA ASN A 399 -14.88 -25.97 25.15
C ASN A 399 -13.99 -25.98 23.89
N HIS A 400 -13.33 -24.85 23.62
CA HIS A 400 -12.42 -24.71 22.47
C HIS A 400 -11.14 -24.00 22.89
N VAL A 401 -10.02 -24.39 22.28
CA VAL A 401 -8.72 -23.76 22.49
C VAL A 401 -8.17 -23.28 21.16
N ALA A 402 -7.85 -21.99 21.07
CA ALA A 402 -7.20 -21.37 19.93
C ALA A 402 -5.72 -21.12 20.26
N MET A 403 -4.82 -21.81 19.57
CA MET A 403 -3.37 -21.63 19.76
C MET A 403 -2.84 -20.51 18.86
N ALA A 404 -2.38 -19.42 19.49
CA ALA A 404 -1.86 -18.22 18.83
C ALA A 404 -0.45 -17.85 19.34
N THR A 405 0.38 -18.86 19.63
CA THR A 405 1.67 -18.72 20.32
C THR A 405 2.81 -18.15 19.47
N GLY A 406 2.54 -17.87 18.18
CA GLY A 406 3.50 -17.27 17.27
C GLY A 406 4.63 -18.21 16.83
N SER A 407 5.74 -17.62 16.39
CA SER A 407 6.93 -18.32 15.92
C SER A 407 8.20 -17.54 16.30
N LYS A 408 9.36 -18.17 16.16
CA LYS A 408 10.68 -17.56 16.33
C LYS A 408 11.54 -17.81 15.11
N TRP A 409 12.45 -16.90 14.85
CA TRP A 409 13.45 -17.10 13.80
C TRP A 409 14.38 -18.25 14.16
N ARG A 410 14.73 -19.05 13.16
CA ARG A 410 15.61 -20.21 13.31
C ARG A 410 17.07 -19.73 13.25
N LEU A 411 17.94 -20.38 14.05
CA LEU A 411 19.38 -20.13 14.07
C LEU A 411 20.18 -21.31 13.47
N ASP A 412 19.51 -22.28 12.88
CA ASP A 412 20.15 -23.43 12.22
C ASP A 412 20.29 -23.25 10.70
N LEU A 413 20.01 -22.03 10.21
CA LEU A 413 20.03 -21.65 8.78
C LEU A 413 19.09 -22.45 7.88
N LEU A 414 18.23 -23.32 8.43
CA LEU A 414 17.24 -24.03 7.63
C LEU A 414 16.19 -23.03 7.13
N GLY A 415 16.14 -22.83 5.84
CA GLY A 415 15.26 -21.88 5.16
C GLY A 415 14.96 -22.29 3.74
N ILE A 416 14.57 -21.33 2.89
CA ILE A 416 14.24 -21.59 1.48
C ILE A 416 15.49 -22.04 0.72
N HIS A 417 16.59 -21.34 0.90
CA HIS A 417 17.84 -21.61 0.18
C HIS A 417 18.59 -22.82 0.73
N HIS A 418 18.68 -22.97 2.05
CA HIS A 418 19.41 -24.05 2.70
C HIS A 418 18.52 -25.25 3.06
N ARG A 419 17.46 -25.51 2.30
CA ARG A 419 16.45 -26.53 2.60
C ARG A 419 17.01 -27.94 2.83
N PHE A 420 18.13 -28.30 2.14
CA PHE A 420 18.75 -29.62 2.18
C PHE A 420 20.27 -29.57 2.28
N LYS A 421 20.86 -28.44 2.59
CA LYS A 421 22.32 -28.29 2.68
C LYS A 421 22.74 -28.15 4.13
N ASP A 422 23.71 -28.95 4.53
CA ASP A 422 24.38 -28.76 5.82
C ASP A 422 25.35 -27.59 5.69
N VAL A 423 25.10 -26.53 6.44
CA VAL A 423 26.03 -25.40 6.61
C VAL A 423 26.94 -25.73 7.80
N LYS A 424 28.25 -25.58 7.60
CA LYS A 424 29.19 -25.75 8.72
C LYS A 424 29.15 -24.53 9.63
N ILE A 425 28.84 -24.76 10.88
CA ILE A 425 28.81 -23.72 11.91
C ILE A 425 29.82 -24.10 12.99
N HIS A 426 30.90 -23.32 13.09
CA HIS A 426 31.92 -23.44 14.11
C HIS A 426 31.74 -22.34 15.13
N GLU A 427 31.22 -22.65 16.28
CA GLU A 427 30.84 -21.72 17.35
C GLU A 427 29.88 -20.57 16.94
N PRO A 428 28.67 -20.56 17.50
CA PRO A 428 27.63 -19.69 17.00
C PRO A 428 27.77 -18.27 17.56
N MET A 429 28.33 -17.35 16.78
CA MET A 429 28.10 -15.92 16.96
C MET A 429 26.83 -15.48 16.21
N MET A 430 25.80 -16.33 16.21
CA MET A 430 24.54 -16.01 15.55
C MET A 430 23.57 -15.32 16.51
N ILE A 431 23.02 -14.21 16.05
CA ILE A 431 22.05 -13.40 16.79
C ILE A 431 20.73 -13.45 16.04
N SER A 432 19.65 -13.78 16.73
CA SER A 432 18.33 -13.75 16.11
C SER A 432 17.78 -12.32 15.98
N PRO A 433 16.88 -12.06 15.03
CA PRO A 433 16.14 -10.79 14.96
C PRO A 433 15.50 -10.39 16.30
N GLU A 434 14.95 -11.36 17.04
CA GLU A 434 14.36 -11.10 18.36
C GLU A 434 15.38 -10.54 19.37
N GLN A 435 16.60 -11.05 19.38
CA GLN A 435 17.66 -10.55 20.28
C GLN A 435 18.02 -9.10 19.95
N ILE A 436 18.16 -8.74 18.67
CA ILE A 436 18.38 -7.34 18.23
C ILE A 436 17.24 -6.45 18.69
N MET A 437 15.99 -6.86 18.45
CA MET A 437 14.80 -6.10 18.86
C MET A 437 14.66 -5.97 20.39
N LEU A 438 15.26 -6.87 21.16
CA LEU A 438 15.35 -6.80 22.62
C LEU A 438 16.53 -5.94 23.11
N GLY A 439 17.33 -5.38 22.21
CA GLY A 439 18.42 -4.47 22.53
C GLY A 439 19.80 -5.11 22.63
N HIS A 440 19.94 -6.38 22.21
CA HIS A 440 21.25 -6.99 22.07
C HIS A 440 21.93 -6.52 20.78
N ILE A 441 22.66 -5.41 20.87
CA ILE A 441 23.33 -4.81 19.72
C ILE A 441 24.74 -5.41 19.61
N PRO A 442 25.09 -6.03 18.46
CA PRO A 442 26.43 -6.53 18.23
C PRO A 442 27.43 -5.38 18.11
N THR A 443 28.73 -5.71 18.08
CA THR A 443 29.81 -4.74 17.90
C THR A 443 30.43 -4.87 16.52
N ASP A 444 31.06 -3.80 16.06
CA ASP A 444 31.91 -3.71 14.88
C ASP A 444 31.20 -4.00 13.55
N HIS A 445 31.39 -5.17 12.98
CA HIS A 445 30.85 -5.56 11.68
C HIS A 445 29.79 -6.66 11.84
N VAL A 446 28.63 -6.45 11.22
CA VAL A 446 27.50 -7.38 11.28
C VAL A 446 27.15 -7.85 9.89
N LEU A 447 27.05 -9.18 9.72
CA LEU A 447 26.49 -9.77 8.52
C LEU A 447 25.04 -10.23 8.82
N ILE A 448 24.09 -9.71 8.05
CA ILE A 448 22.69 -10.14 8.06
C ILE A 448 22.47 -11.08 6.88
N PHE A 449 22.01 -12.29 7.14
CA PHE A 449 21.58 -13.22 6.10
C PHE A 449 20.06 -13.18 5.97
N ASP A 450 19.56 -12.72 4.83
CA ASP A 450 18.14 -12.57 4.54
C ASP A 450 17.66 -13.64 3.54
N ASP A 451 16.95 -14.65 4.03
CA ASP A 451 16.26 -15.69 3.25
C ASP A 451 14.72 -15.52 3.31
N ASP A 452 14.24 -14.42 3.92
CA ASP A 452 12.82 -14.03 3.99
C ASP A 452 12.40 -13.19 2.77
N HIS A 453 13.34 -12.41 2.25
CA HIS A 453 13.17 -11.56 1.06
C HIS A 453 12.10 -10.46 1.20
N TYR A 454 11.66 -10.16 2.43
CA TYR A 454 10.65 -9.16 2.70
C TYR A 454 11.25 -7.94 3.44
N TYR A 455 10.56 -7.38 4.44
CA TYR A 455 10.96 -6.12 5.08
C TYR A 455 11.98 -6.25 6.21
N LEU A 456 12.03 -7.38 6.92
CA LEU A 456 12.72 -7.46 8.21
C LEU A 456 14.24 -7.36 8.08
N GLY A 457 14.84 -8.07 7.11
CA GLY A 457 16.28 -8.02 6.87
C GLY A 457 16.78 -6.59 6.59
N SER A 458 16.06 -5.85 5.74
CA SER A 458 16.38 -4.46 5.44
C SER A 458 16.11 -3.51 6.61
N ALA A 459 15.05 -3.73 7.41
CA ALA A 459 14.77 -2.91 8.57
C ALA A 459 15.84 -3.06 9.68
N LEU A 460 16.34 -4.29 9.87
CA LEU A 460 17.46 -4.55 10.78
C LEU A 460 18.76 -3.91 10.28
N ALA A 461 19.04 -4.03 8.97
CA ALA A 461 20.21 -3.41 8.36
C ALA A 461 20.21 -1.89 8.50
N GLU A 462 19.06 -1.26 8.27
CA GLU A 462 18.85 0.17 8.46
C GLU A 462 19.10 0.57 9.92
N GLN A 463 18.46 -0.11 10.87
CA GLN A 463 18.62 0.17 12.31
C GLN A 463 20.06 0.04 12.79
N LEU A 464 20.76 -1.03 12.40
CA LEU A 464 22.15 -1.26 12.84
C LEU A 464 23.12 -0.28 12.18
N ALA A 465 22.92 0.07 10.92
CA ALA A 465 23.71 1.08 10.24
C ALA A 465 23.49 2.49 10.82
N GLU A 466 22.25 2.85 11.20
CA GLU A 466 21.96 4.11 11.89
C GLU A 466 22.60 4.19 13.28
N LEU A 467 22.87 3.05 13.94
CA LEU A 467 23.65 2.97 15.17
C LEU A 467 25.17 3.05 14.94
N GLY A 468 25.60 3.18 13.69
CA GLY A 468 27.01 3.35 13.32
C GLY A 468 27.79 2.05 13.10
N LEU A 469 27.12 0.90 13.04
CA LEU A 469 27.78 -0.36 12.76
C LEU A 469 28.06 -0.52 11.25
N LYS A 470 29.14 -1.24 10.91
CA LYS A 470 29.36 -1.73 9.56
C LYS A 470 28.42 -2.90 9.30
N VAL A 471 27.58 -2.80 8.26
CA VAL A 471 26.57 -3.82 7.93
C VAL A 471 26.79 -4.40 6.55
N THR A 472 26.80 -5.73 6.45
CA THR A 472 26.74 -6.47 5.20
C THR A 472 25.43 -7.25 5.16
N LEU A 473 24.56 -6.97 4.18
CA LEU A 473 23.30 -7.67 3.97
C LEU A 473 23.45 -8.65 2.80
N VAL A 474 23.32 -9.93 3.10
CA VAL A 474 23.51 -11.04 2.16
C VAL A 474 22.18 -11.72 1.88
N THR A 475 21.90 -12.00 0.62
CA THR A 475 20.71 -12.76 0.21
C THR A 475 21.02 -13.72 -0.93
N PRO A 476 20.43 -14.92 -0.95
CA PRO A 476 20.51 -15.84 -2.09
C PRO A 476 19.70 -15.35 -3.31
N ALA A 477 18.79 -14.40 -3.11
CA ALA A 477 18.01 -13.78 -4.18
C ALA A 477 18.86 -12.81 -5.04
N PRO A 478 18.41 -12.46 -6.25
CA PRO A 478 19.09 -11.49 -7.10
C PRO A 478 19.03 -10.05 -6.55
N GLU A 479 18.20 -9.80 -5.56
CA GLU A 479 18.01 -8.50 -4.92
C GLU A 479 17.58 -8.66 -3.45
N VAL A 480 17.92 -7.69 -2.60
CA VAL A 480 17.46 -7.67 -1.20
C VAL A 480 16.04 -7.16 -1.12
N SER A 481 15.25 -7.74 -0.21
CA SER A 481 13.84 -7.35 0.00
C SER A 481 12.98 -7.39 -1.27
N GLY A 482 13.24 -8.32 -2.21
CA GLY A 482 12.59 -8.38 -3.52
C GLY A 482 11.07 -8.44 -3.46
N TRP A 483 10.51 -9.07 -2.42
CA TRP A 483 9.05 -9.13 -2.24
C TRP A 483 8.41 -7.74 -2.01
N THR A 484 9.20 -6.76 -1.60
CA THR A 484 8.72 -5.38 -1.36
C THR A 484 8.45 -4.58 -2.64
N HIS A 485 8.71 -5.12 -3.83
CA HIS A 485 8.16 -4.60 -5.08
C HIS A 485 6.61 -4.52 -5.01
N PHE A 486 5.98 -5.53 -4.42
CA PHE A 486 4.53 -5.62 -4.31
C PHE A 486 3.92 -4.66 -3.26
N SER A 487 4.70 -4.26 -2.25
CA SER A 487 4.30 -3.26 -1.26
C SER A 487 4.74 -1.83 -1.62
N LEU A 488 5.36 -1.64 -2.79
CA LEU A 488 5.86 -0.34 -3.27
C LEU A 488 6.98 0.25 -2.39
N GLU A 489 7.70 -0.58 -1.63
CA GLU A 489 8.79 -0.15 -0.76
C GLU A 489 10.17 -0.34 -1.37
N TYR A 490 10.29 -1.23 -2.36
CA TYR A 490 11.58 -1.68 -2.88
C TYR A 490 12.54 -0.54 -3.24
N GLY A 491 12.12 0.43 -4.04
CA GLY A 491 12.94 1.57 -4.44
C GLY A 491 13.44 2.39 -3.25
N HIS A 492 12.55 2.68 -2.31
CA HIS A 492 12.88 3.42 -1.08
C HIS A 492 13.88 2.65 -0.21
N ILE A 493 13.71 1.33 -0.08
CA ILE A 493 14.65 0.46 0.66
C ILE A 493 16.04 0.49 0.01
N GLN A 494 16.10 0.34 -1.32
CA GLN A 494 17.38 0.35 -2.04
C GLN A 494 18.14 1.68 -1.87
N ILE A 495 17.41 2.80 -1.92
CA ILE A 495 18.00 4.13 -1.69
C ILE A 495 18.53 4.23 -0.26
N LYS A 496 17.67 3.95 0.75
CA LYS A 496 18.01 4.09 2.16
C LYS A 496 19.23 3.25 2.58
N LEU A 497 19.28 1.98 2.16
CA LEU A 497 20.40 1.09 2.49
C LEU A 497 21.73 1.60 1.89
N ARG A 498 21.70 2.15 0.67
CA ARG A 498 22.90 2.71 0.03
C ARG A 498 23.36 4.01 0.66
N GLU A 499 22.42 4.90 1.01
CA GLU A 499 22.71 6.13 1.75
C GLU A 499 23.37 5.86 3.11
N LEU A 500 22.98 4.77 3.77
CA LEU A 500 23.56 4.33 5.03
C LEU A 500 24.87 3.55 4.88
N GLY A 501 25.34 3.32 3.67
CA GLY A 501 26.60 2.61 3.40
C GLY A 501 26.52 1.09 3.66
N VAL A 502 25.33 0.49 3.66
CA VAL A 502 25.17 -0.96 3.80
C VAL A 502 25.74 -1.67 2.58
N THR A 503 26.66 -2.64 2.82
CA THR A 503 27.19 -3.51 1.77
C THR A 503 26.14 -4.57 1.42
N ILE A 504 25.69 -4.60 0.16
CA ILE A 504 24.69 -5.56 -0.33
C ILE A 504 25.37 -6.64 -1.16
N VAL A 505 25.14 -7.92 -0.80
CA VAL A 505 25.68 -9.10 -1.50
C VAL A 505 24.52 -10.00 -1.91
N CYS A 506 24.16 -9.94 -3.19
CA CYS A 506 23.07 -10.76 -3.78
C CYS A 506 23.63 -12.07 -4.37
N ASN A 507 22.74 -13.02 -4.65
CA ASN A 507 23.04 -14.32 -5.26
C ASN A 507 24.05 -15.17 -4.46
N HIS A 508 24.08 -15.00 -3.12
CA HIS A 508 24.97 -15.76 -2.26
C HIS A 508 24.21 -16.35 -1.07
N GLY A 509 24.45 -17.63 -0.81
CA GLY A 509 24.07 -18.32 0.41
C GLY A 509 25.25 -18.42 1.38
N ILE A 510 24.99 -18.91 2.59
CA ILE A 510 26.03 -19.22 3.59
C ILE A 510 26.62 -20.60 3.30
N ALA A 511 27.94 -20.70 3.24
CA ALA A 511 28.66 -21.98 3.09
C ALA A 511 29.26 -22.45 4.41
N GLU A 512 29.83 -21.52 5.20
CA GLU A 512 30.46 -21.81 6.48
C GLU A 512 30.45 -20.57 7.36
N ILE A 513 30.22 -20.76 8.65
CA ILE A 513 30.37 -19.72 9.69
C ILE A 513 31.50 -20.14 10.59
N GLY A 514 32.57 -19.35 10.69
CA GLY A 514 33.74 -19.57 11.53
C GLY A 514 33.94 -18.43 12.53
N GLU A 515 34.99 -18.53 13.34
CA GLU A 515 35.37 -17.48 14.26
C GLU A 515 35.86 -16.24 13.47
N GLY A 516 35.11 -15.14 13.56
CA GLY A 516 35.42 -13.87 12.90
C GLY A 516 35.22 -13.86 11.37
N PHE A 517 34.58 -14.88 10.78
CA PHE A 517 34.32 -14.88 9.33
C PHE A 517 33.07 -15.66 8.92
N VAL A 518 32.55 -15.31 7.75
CA VAL A 518 31.51 -16.06 7.06
C VAL A 518 31.94 -16.32 5.62
N ASP A 519 32.02 -17.56 5.22
CA ASP A 519 32.21 -17.93 3.83
C ASP A 519 30.86 -17.99 3.10
N LEU A 520 30.70 -17.13 2.12
CA LEU A 520 29.55 -17.09 1.22
C LEU A 520 29.77 -18.01 0.02
N SER A 521 28.69 -18.53 -0.56
CA SER A 521 28.74 -19.36 -1.78
C SER A 521 27.78 -18.80 -2.82
N CYS A 522 28.30 -18.52 -4.02
CA CYS A 522 27.46 -18.11 -5.15
C CYS A 522 26.42 -19.20 -5.48
N VAL A 523 25.15 -18.80 -5.59
CA VAL A 523 24.04 -19.75 -5.83
C VAL A 523 24.11 -20.43 -7.19
N PHE A 524 24.80 -19.84 -8.18
CA PHE A 524 24.90 -20.37 -9.53
C PHE A 524 26.09 -21.31 -9.73
N VAL A 525 27.28 -20.92 -9.26
CA VAL A 525 28.54 -21.63 -9.59
C VAL A 525 29.27 -22.15 -8.35
N GLY A 526 28.78 -21.87 -7.14
CA GLY A 526 29.36 -22.35 -5.89
C GLY A 526 30.74 -21.76 -5.54
N THR A 527 31.20 -20.72 -6.24
CA THR A 527 32.44 -20.02 -5.87
C THR A 527 32.30 -19.40 -4.48
N LYS A 528 33.34 -19.53 -3.67
CA LYS A 528 33.33 -19.02 -2.30
C LYS A 528 33.93 -17.61 -2.23
N HIS A 529 33.36 -16.82 -1.32
CA HIS A 529 33.81 -15.49 -0.95
C HIS A 529 33.79 -15.33 0.57
N ARG A 530 34.91 -14.93 1.17
CA ARG A 530 35.00 -14.72 2.62
C ARG A 530 34.68 -13.30 3.00
N VAL A 531 33.87 -13.14 4.04
CA VAL A 531 33.55 -11.87 4.68
C VAL A 531 34.03 -11.96 6.15
N GLU A 532 34.90 -11.07 6.56
CA GLU A 532 35.31 -10.91 7.95
C GLU A 532 34.23 -10.16 8.72
N VAL A 533 33.83 -10.66 9.89
CA VAL A 533 32.72 -10.13 10.70
C VAL A 533 33.10 -10.08 12.19
#